data_46cb95b46df1051bfc45e5631546ea56
#
_entry.id   46cb95b46df1051bfc45e5631546ea56
#
_cell.length_a   1.000
_cell.length_b   1.000
_cell.length_c   1.000
_cell.angle_alpha   90.00
_cell.angle_beta   90.00
_cell.angle_gamma   90.00
#
_symmetry.space_group_name_H-M   'P 1'
#
loop_
_entity.id
_entity.type
_entity.pdbx_description
1 polymer ?
#
loop_
_entity_poly.entity_id
_entity_poly.type
_entity_poly.pdbx_seq_one_letter_code
_entity_poly.pdbx_strand_id
1 'polypeptide(L)'
;MPLVTSKELLLDAQARGYAVGAFNANNMECVKAVVEAAEEERAPVILQVSQGAIKYAGLKMATTMVATIAEEASVPVVLHLDHGTSFLQNLQCLQVGFTSLMFDGSALPLEENILTSAKIAEAAHSCGLPVEAELGKIPTIEDFLSTDAMNALRARPAAEQVAELRTLAGPKVESLMADPKQASSFVERTGIDSLAAAMGSIHGMWDDIWPLRRDRIEAIRDATGVPLVCHGSSGVLRTRADAEAKGVALQPNECTLEEAVKLGVCKVNVATAVSMAFLRGCHEAFAARPMEKDLRKILLPGLKASKELVRGYIRLFGASGKVGAGDARIAASEIKHAE
;
A
#
# COMPACT_ATOMS: atom_id res chain seq x y z
N MET A 1 -15.79 10.26 11.32
CA MET A 1 -15.22 11.48 10.66
C MET A 1 -15.44 11.36 9.15
N PRO A 2 -15.59 12.44 8.38
CA PRO A 2 -15.66 12.31 6.93
C PRO A 2 -14.31 11.79 6.37
N LEU A 3 -14.35 11.27 5.16
CA LEU A 3 -13.13 10.92 4.41
C LEU A 3 -12.22 12.16 4.27
N VAL A 4 -10.90 11.93 4.36
CA VAL A 4 -9.88 12.96 4.17
C VAL A 4 -9.01 12.65 2.95
N THR A 5 -8.26 13.64 2.45
CA THR A 5 -7.31 13.42 1.35
C THR A 5 -6.00 12.82 1.89
N SER A 6 -5.24 12.14 1.02
CA SER A 6 -3.95 11.56 1.42
C SER A 6 -2.85 12.59 1.58
N LYS A 7 -2.94 13.77 0.94
CA LYS A 7 -1.87 14.77 0.88
C LYS A 7 -1.37 15.18 2.26
N GLU A 8 -2.28 15.69 3.09
CA GLU A 8 -1.93 16.18 4.42
C GLU A 8 -1.38 15.06 5.33
N LEU A 9 -1.95 13.85 5.21
CA LEU A 9 -1.47 12.71 5.98
C LEU A 9 -0.06 12.28 5.59
N LEU A 10 0.26 12.29 4.29
CA LEU A 10 1.58 11.91 3.81
C LEU A 10 2.64 12.97 4.07
N LEU A 11 2.28 14.26 4.02
CA LEU A 11 3.18 15.35 4.42
C LEU A 11 3.46 15.32 5.94
N ASP A 12 2.46 15.04 6.77
CA ASP A 12 2.66 14.83 8.22
C ASP A 12 3.55 13.61 8.49
N ALA A 13 3.31 12.51 7.76
CA ALA A 13 4.13 11.30 7.85
C ALA A 13 5.60 11.59 7.49
N GLN A 14 5.83 12.33 6.41
CA GLN A 14 7.16 12.76 5.98
C GLN A 14 7.84 13.63 7.03
N ALA A 15 7.14 14.63 7.55
CA ALA A 15 7.69 15.56 8.54
C ALA A 15 8.00 14.89 9.89
N ARG A 16 7.22 13.88 10.28
CA ARG A 16 7.33 13.21 11.60
C ARG A 16 8.00 11.85 11.55
N GLY A 17 8.48 11.40 10.37
CA GLY A 17 9.26 10.18 10.20
C GLY A 17 8.50 8.89 10.51
N TYR A 18 7.27 8.76 10.01
CA TYR A 18 6.48 7.53 10.05
C TYR A 18 5.86 7.24 8.67
N ALA A 19 5.20 6.10 8.49
CA ALA A 19 4.43 5.86 7.27
C ALA A 19 2.96 5.56 7.58
N VAL A 20 2.07 6.03 6.70
CA VAL A 20 0.65 5.67 6.73
C VAL A 20 0.47 4.31 6.05
N GLY A 21 -0.16 3.38 6.73
CA GLY A 21 -0.51 2.09 6.14
C GLY A 21 -1.68 2.23 5.15
N ALA A 22 -1.49 1.67 3.95
CA ALA A 22 -2.51 1.60 2.91
C ALA A 22 -2.90 0.13 2.69
N PHE A 23 -4.15 -0.21 3.02
CA PHE A 23 -4.63 -1.59 3.07
C PHE A 23 -5.78 -1.81 2.09
N ASN A 24 -5.75 -2.93 1.35
CA ASN A 24 -6.76 -3.21 0.33
C ASN A 24 -8.13 -3.56 0.94
N ALA A 25 -9.15 -2.84 0.48
CA ALA A 25 -10.55 -2.96 0.85
C ALA A 25 -11.29 -3.84 -0.17
N ASN A 26 -11.25 -5.16 0.01
CA ASN A 26 -11.86 -6.11 -0.93
C ASN A 26 -13.30 -6.47 -0.57
N ASN A 27 -13.66 -6.44 0.73
CA ASN A 27 -14.99 -6.76 1.26
C ASN A 27 -15.24 -5.99 2.56
N MET A 28 -16.45 -6.06 3.07
CA MET A 28 -16.87 -5.38 4.30
C MET A 28 -15.98 -5.73 5.50
N GLU A 29 -15.64 -7.00 5.67
CA GLU A 29 -14.84 -7.47 6.79
C GLU A 29 -13.42 -6.90 6.76
N CYS A 30 -12.80 -6.80 5.58
CA CYS A 30 -11.49 -6.17 5.42
C CYS A 30 -11.55 -4.67 5.75
N VAL A 31 -12.57 -3.95 5.25
CA VAL A 31 -12.75 -2.52 5.57
C VAL A 31 -12.89 -2.31 7.07
N LYS A 32 -13.76 -3.10 7.73
CA LYS A 32 -13.95 -3.04 9.19
C LYS A 32 -12.66 -3.36 9.94
N ALA A 33 -11.97 -4.43 9.55
CA ALA A 33 -10.74 -4.85 10.21
C ALA A 33 -9.67 -3.73 10.17
N VAL A 34 -9.55 -3.04 9.04
CA VAL A 34 -8.58 -1.95 8.85
C VAL A 34 -8.96 -0.73 9.71
N VAL A 35 -10.21 -0.29 9.68
CA VAL A 35 -10.64 0.89 10.45
C VAL A 35 -10.61 0.61 11.96
N GLU A 36 -11.12 -0.54 12.42
CA GLU A 36 -11.04 -0.92 13.83
C GLU A 36 -9.60 -1.00 14.34
N ALA A 37 -8.67 -1.51 13.51
CA ALA A 37 -7.24 -1.54 13.85
C ALA A 37 -6.65 -0.14 13.96
N ALA A 38 -7.00 0.76 13.03
CA ALA A 38 -6.54 2.15 13.02
C ALA A 38 -7.06 2.92 14.24
N GLU A 39 -8.32 2.72 14.64
CA GLU A 39 -8.92 3.32 15.84
C GLU A 39 -8.23 2.84 17.12
N GLU A 40 -8.03 1.53 17.27
CA GLU A 40 -7.32 0.96 18.43
C GLU A 40 -5.88 1.48 18.55
N GLU A 41 -5.21 1.69 17.43
CA GLU A 41 -3.84 2.23 17.39
C GLU A 41 -3.82 3.78 17.36
N ARG A 42 -4.95 4.46 17.26
CA ARG A 42 -5.06 5.92 17.09
C ARG A 42 -4.16 6.40 15.95
N ALA A 43 -4.31 5.81 14.79
CA ALA A 43 -3.47 6.03 13.61
C ALA A 43 -4.30 6.46 12.40
N PRO A 44 -3.79 7.33 11.50
CA PRO A 44 -4.41 7.56 10.22
C PRO A 44 -4.29 6.31 9.34
N VAL A 45 -5.23 6.12 8.40
CA VAL A 45 -5.22 4.94 7.54
C VAL A 45 -5.71 5.25 6.13
N ILE A 46 -5.17 4.53 5.15
CA ILE A 46 -5.62 4.56 3.76
C ILE A 46 -6.31 3.23 3.45
N LEU A 47 -7.59 3.30 3.09
CA LEU A 47 -8.33 2.19 2.48
C LEU A 47 -8.19 2.31 0.97
N GLN A 48 -7.48 1.37 0.37
CA GLN A 48 -7.25 1.39 -1.07
C GLN A 48 -8.09 0.35 -1.80
N VAL A 49 -8.64 0.76 -2.95
CA VAL A 49 -9.49 -0.07 -3.80
C VAL A 49 -8.80 -0.25 -5.14
N SER A 50 -8.37 -1.49 -5.41
CA SER A 50 -7.73 -1.83 -6.67
C SER A 50 -8.76 -2.02 -7.80
N GLN A 51 -8.29 -2.06 -9.04
CA GLN A 51 -9.13 -2.40 -10.19
C GLN A 51 -9.82 -3.76 -10.03
N GLY A 52 -9.11 -4.75 -9.44
CA GLY A 52 -9.68 -6.05 -9.15
C GLY A 52 -10.85 -5.98 -8.16
N ALA A 53 -10.71 -5.17 -7.11
CA ALA A 53 -11.77 -4.93 -6.14
C ALA A 53 -12.97 -4.19 -6.75
N ILE A 54 -12.71 -3.19 -7.60
CA ILE A 54 -13.77 -2.48 -8.35
C ILE A 54 -14.53 -3.46 -9.29
N LYS A 55 -13.80 -4.31 -9.99
CA LYS A 55 -14.43 -5.33 -10.87
C LYS A 55 -15.27 -6.34 -10.08
N TYR A 56 -14.81 -6.71 -8.88
CA TYR A 56 -15.49 -7.66 -8.01
C TYR A 56 -16.74 -7.07 -7.35
N ALA A 57 -16.63 -5.94 -6.68
CA ALA A 57 -17.71 -5.35 -5.89
C ALA A 57 -18.57 -4.34 -6.67
N GLY A 58 -18.05 -3.79 -7.76
CA GLY A 58 -18.59 -2.61 -8.43
C GLY A 58 -18.13 -1.31 -7.79
N LEU A 59 -17.85 -0.29 -8.61
CA LEU A 59 -17.28 0.99 -8.18
C LEU A 59 -18.11 1.66 -7.08
N LYS A 60 -19.42 1.78 -7.28
CA LYS A 60 -20.33 2.42 -6.32
C LYS A 60 -20.37 1.66 -4.98
N MET A 61 -20.43 0.32 -5.00
CA MET A 61 -20.46 -0.47 -3.77
C MET A 61 -19.17 -0.33 -2.98
N ALA A 62 -18.01 -0.44 -3.64
CA ALA A 62 -16.71 -0.28 -3.00
C ALA A 62 -16.58 1.10 -2.34
N THR A 63 -16.97 2.17 -3.05
CA THR A 63 -16.97 3.54 -2.51
C THR A 63 -17.91 3.68 -1.31
N THR A 64 -19.16 3.25 -1.43
CA THR A 64 -20.17 3.40 -0.38
C THR A 64 -19.76 2.64 0.90
N MET A 65 -19.21 1.43 0.75
CA MET A 65 -18.75 0.61 1.86
C MET A 65 -17.67 1.32 2.69
N VAL A 66 -16.67 1.91 2.01
CA VAL A 66 -15.59 2.66 2.69
C VAL A 66 -16.13 3.96 3.28
N ALA A 67 -16.91 4.74 2.53
CA ALA A 67 -17.46 6.01 2.98
C ALA A 67 -18.33 5.85 4.23
N THR A 68 -19.22 4.86 4.26
CA THR A 68 -20.10 4.60 5.41
C THR A 68 -19.30 4.28 6.67
N ILE A 69 -18.26 3.46 6.58
CA ILE A 69 -17.43 3.12 7.74
C ILE A 69 -16.57 4.32 8.17
N ALA A 70 -16.06 5.09 7.22
CA ALA A 70 -15.27 6.28 7.50
C ALA A 70 -16.07 7.39 8.21
N GLU A 71 -17.38 7.54 7.94
CA GLU A 71 -18.26 8.49 8.63
C GLU A 71 -18.32 8.24 10.14
N GLU A 72 -18.27 6.97 10.55
CA GLU A 72 -18.31 6.55 11.96
C GLU A 72 -16.93 6.51 12.62
N ALA A 73 -15.85 6.50 11.82
CA ALA A 73 -14.49 6.36 12.32
C ALA A 73 -14.03 7.55 13.17
N SER A 74 -13.28 7.26 14.24
CA SER A 74 -12.66 8.25 15.13
C SER A 74 -11.27 8.71 14.68
N VAL A 75 -10.75 8.15 13.57
CA VAL A 75 -9.45 8.45 12.97
C VAL A 75 -9.60 8.88 11.51
N PRO A 76 -8.63 9.63 10.94
CA PRO A 76 -8.63 9.98 9.53
C PRO A 76 -8.57 8.74 8.63
N VAL A 77 -9.50 8.64 7.68
CA VAL A 77 -9.59 7.58 6.68
C VAL A 77 -9.53 8.18 5.29
N VAL A 78 -8.69 7.64 4.43
CA VAL A 78 -8.59 7.99 3.01
C VAL A 78 -9.20 6.89 2.16
N LEU A 79 -9.99 7.24 1.15
CA LEU A 79 -10.41 6.33 0.08
C LEU A 79 -9.54 6.56 -1.15
N HIS A 80 -8.67 5.59 -1.46
CA HIS A 80 -7.65 5.68 -2.48
C HIS A 80 -7.86 4.69 -3.63
N LEU A 81 -7.73 5.16 -4.88
CA LEU A 81 -7.63 4.28 -6.05
C LEU A 81 -6.21 3.69 -6.10
N ASP A 82 -6.12 2.36 -6.11
CA ASP A 82 -4.88 1.59 -6.15
C ASP A 82 -4.68 1.02 -7.57
N HIS A 83 -3.53 1.33 -8.19
CA HIS A 83 -3.17 0.93 -9.55
C HIS A 83 -4.21 1.25 -10.63
N GLY A 84 -4.71 2.49 -10.66
CA GLY A 84 -5.52 2.96 -11.79
C GLY A 84 -4.70 3.06 -13.07
N THR A 85 -5.08 2.34 -14.14
CA THR A 85 -4.29 2.24 -15.39
C THR A 85 -4.84 3.09 -16.53
N SER A 86 -5.87 3.89 -16.32
CA SER A 86 -6.43 4.74 -17.34
C SER A 86 -6.91 6.08 -16.80
N PHE A 87 -6.84 7.11 -17.66
CA PHE A 87 -7.40 8.43 -17.38
C PHE A 87 -8.90 8.34 -17.02
N LEU A 88 -9.67 7.60 -17.81
CA LEU A 88 -11.11 7.45 -17.60
C LEU A 88 -11.43 6.85 -16.22
N GLN A 89 -10.70 5.82 -15.80
CA GLN A 89 -10.94 5.19 -14.51
C GLN A 89 -10.66 6.14 -13.34
N ASN A 90 -9.57 6.93 -13.43
CA ASN A 90 -9.28 7.94 -12.43
C ASN A 90 -10.40 8.98 -12.32
N LEU A 91 -10.95 9.45 -13.45
CA LEU A 91 -12.09 10.36 -13.45
C LEU A 91 -13.37 9.72 -12.90
N GLN A 92 -13.62 8.45 -13.19
CA GLN A 92 -14.77 7.73 -12.62
C GLN A 92 -14.65 7.61 -11.09
N CYS A 93 -13.46 7.32 -10.58
CA CYS A 93 -13.21 7.27 -9.14
C CYS A 93 -13.36 8.65 -8.49
N LEU A 94 -12.85 9.70 -9.12
CA LEU A 94 -13.06 11.08 -8.69
C LEU A 94 -14.56 11.41 -8.59
N GLN A 95 -15.33 11.07 -9.61
CA GLN A 95 -16.77 11.36 -9.69
C GLN A 95 -17.59 10.68 -8.59
N VAL A 96 -17.20 9.49 -8.13
CA VAL A 96 -17.93 8.75 -7.10
C VAL A 96 -17.46 9.03 -5.67
N GLY A 97 -16.45 9.92 -5.48
CA GLY A 97 -16.04 10.40 -4.16
C GLY A 97 -14.77 9.76 -3.60
N PHE A 98 -13.88 9.22 -4.45
CA PHE A 98 -12.52 8.89 -3.99
C PHE A 98 -11.80 10.17 -3.55
N THR A 99 -11.04 10.08 -2.47
CA THR A 99 -10.33 11.23 -1.88
C THR A 99 -8.84 11.23 -2.16
N SER A 100 -8.35 10.23 -2.90
CA SER A 100 -6.98 10.10 -3.36
C SER A 100 -6.95 9.19 -4.59
N LEU A 101 -6.15 9.54 -5.58
CA LEU A 101 -6.07 8.80 -6.84
C LEU A 101 -4.65 8.33 -7.09
N MET A 102 -4.51 7.20 -7.80
CA MET A 102 -3.23 6.76 -8.35
C MET A 102 -3.36 6.47 -9.84
N PHE A 103 -2.35 6.86 -10.58
CA PHE A 103 -2.14 6.41 -11.95
C PHE A 103 -0.89 5.54 -12.04
N ASP A 104 -1.08 4.30 -12.45
CA ASP A 104 -0.01 3.36 -12.74
C ASP A 104 0.26 3.32 -14.25
N GLY A 105 1.21 4.14 -14.68
CA GLY A 105 1.73 4.18 -16.05
C GLY A 105 3.02 3.39 -16.23
N SER A 106 3.43 2.56 -15.29
CA SER A 106 4.72 1.84 -15.29
C SER A 106 4.92 0.88 -16.48
N ALA A 107 3.82 0.46 -17.10
CA ALA A 107 3.85 -0.35 -18.33
C ALA A 107 3.95 0.48 -19.63
N LEU A 108 3.80 1.80 -19.55
CA LEU A 108 3.86 2.72 -20.70
C LEU A 108 5.28 3.22 -20.93
N PRO A 109 5.60 3.70 -22.14
CA PRO A 109 6.78 4.54 -22.36
C PRO A 109 6.78 5.74 -21.40
N LEU A 110 7.97 6.16 -20.93
CA LEU A 110 8.11 7.22 -19.92
C LEU A 110 7.34 8.50 -20.27
N GLU A 111 7.43 8.96 -21.51
CA GLU A 111 6.75 10.18 -21.94
C GLU A 111 5.21 10.05 -21.92
N GLU A 112 4.67 8.87 -22.24
CA GLU A 112 3.23 8.62 -22.15
C GLU A 112 2.77 8.56 -20.69
N ASN A 113 3.58 7.95 -19.81
CA ASN A 113 3.32 7.95 -18.38
C ASN A 113 3.29 9.39 -17.85
N ILE A 114 4.30 10.21 -18.17
CA ILE A 114 4.35 11.62 -17.76
C ILE A 114 3.12 12.39 -18.24
N LEU A 115 2.80 12.30 -19.53
CA LEU A 115 1.67 13.04 -20.11
C LEU A 115 0.33 12.65 -19.49
N THR A 116 0.13 11.37 -19.22
CA THR A 116 -1.12 10.89 -18.64
C THR A 116 -1.20 11.22 -17.16
N SER A 117 -0.11 11.05 -16.41
CA SER A 117 -0.03 11.43 -14.99
C SER A 117 -0.30 12.91 -14.80
N ALA A 118 0.31 13.79 -15.64
CA ALA A 118 0.10 15.23 -15.57
C ALA A 118 -1.37 15.63 -15.82
N LYS A 119 -2.03 15.00 -16.81
CA LYS A 119 -3.46 15.26 -17.09
C LYS A 119 -4.36 14.82 -15.93
N ILE A 120 -4.04 13.70 -15.28
CA ILE A 120 -4.80 13.22 -14.13
C ILE A 120 -4.56 14.16 -12.93
N ALA A 121 -3.31 14.58 -12.70
CA ALA A 121 -2.97 15.52 -11.64
C ALA A 121 -3.69 16.86 -11.82
N GLU A 122 -3.70 17.43 -13.03
CA GLU A 122 -4.44 18.66 -13.35
C GLU A 122 -5.94 18.52 -13.01
N ALA A 123 -6.56 17.43 -13.47
CA ALA A 123 -8.00 17.19 -13.23
C ALA A 123 -8.30 16.99 -11.74
N ALA A 124 -7.50 16.19 -11.04
CA ALA A 124 -7.68 15.90 -9.62
C ALA A 124 -7.44 17.14 -8.74
N HIS A 125 -6.38 17.90 -9.02
CA HIS A 125 -6.05 19.15 -8.30
C HIS A 125 -7.15 20.21 -8.48
N SER A 126 -7.79 20.27 -9.66
CA SER A 126 -8.95 21.15 -9.88
C SER A 126 -10.13 20.80 -8.96
N CYS A 127 -10.16 19.59 -8.42
CA CYS A 127 -11.14 19.12 -7.44
C CYS A 127 -10.58 19.05 -6.01
N GLY A 128 -9.35 19.54 -5.78
CA GLY A 128 -8.69 19.51 -4.46
C GLY A 128 -8.18 18.13 -4.02
N LEU A 129 -8.00 17.18 -4.96
CA LEU A 129 -7.59 15.81 -4.66
C LEU A 129 -6.12 15.57 -5.06
N PRO A 130 -5.35 14.85 -4.21
CA PRO A 130 -3.98 14.47 -4.53
C PRO A 130 -3.92 13.27 -5.47
N VAL A 131 -2.78 13.20 -6.19
CA VAL A 131 -2.46 12.11 -7.11
C VAL A 131 -1.11 11.48 -6.77
N GLU A 132 -1.11 10.16 -6.74
CA GLU A 132 0.06 9.29 -6.74
C GLU A 132 0.32 8.81 -8.17
N ALA A 133 1.59 8.64 -8.55
CA ALA A 133 1.92 7.95 -9.79
C ALA A 133 3.12 7.01 -9.61
N GLU A 134 3.23 6.01 -10.49
CA GLU A 134 4.29 5.00 -10.44
C GLU A 134 5.40 5.28 -11.44
N LEU A 135 6.66 5.15 -10.99
CA LEU A 135 7.86 5.19 -11.82
C LEU A 135 8.78 4.00 -11.56
N GLY A 136 9.38 3.51 -12.64
CA GLY A 136 9.97 2.17 -12.67
C GLY A 136 8.85 1.14 -12.82
N LYS A 137 9.17 -0.14 -12.65
CA LYS A 137 8.16 -1.20 -12.67
C LYS A 137 8.40 -2.16 -11.53
N ILE A 138 7.36 -2.42 -10.75
CA ILE A 138 7.41 -3.42 -9.69
C ILE A 138 6.92 -4.75 -10.28
N PRO A 139 7.81 -5.75 -10.47
CA PRO A 139 7.41 -7.02 -11.05
C PRO A 139 6.55 -7.83 -10.07
N THR A 140 5.84 -8.83 -10.60
CA THR A 140 5.16 -9.84 -9.81
C THR A 140 6.04 -11.08 -9.66
N ILE A 141 5.84 -11.85 -8.60
CA ILE A 141 6.60 -13.09 -8.41
C ILE A 141 6.32 -14.11 -9.51
N GLU A 142 5.12 -14.05 -10.10
CA GLU A 142 4.70 -14.88 -11.23
C GLU A 142 5.49 -14.57 -12.51
N ASP A 143 6.14 -13.42 -12.62
CA ASP A 143 7.04 -13.09 -13.73
C ASP A 143 8.32 -13.95 -13.70
N PHE A 144 8.64 -14.61 -12.57
CA PHE A 144 9.85 -15.36 -12.34
C PHE A 144 9.63 -16.86 -12.09
N LEU A 145 8.50 -17.20 -11.46
CA LEU A 145 8.24 -18.56 -10.98
C LEU A 145 6.81 -19.01 -11.32
N SER A 146 6.66 -20.26 -11.75
CA SER A 146 5.36 -20.91 -11.80
C SER A 146 4.82 -21.20 -10.39
N THR A 147 3.53 -21.43 -10.26
CA THR A 147 2.90 -21.78 -8.97
C THR A 147 3.56 -22.99 -8.30
N ASP A 148 3.91 -24.03 -9.08
CA ASP A 148 4.58 -25.22 -8.55
C ASP A 148 5.99 -24.90 -8.04
N ALA A 149 6.74 -24.08 -8.79
CA ALA A 149 8.07 -23.63 -8.37
C ALA A 149 8.01 -22.76 -7.11
N MET A 150 7.00 -21.87 -7.00
CA MET A 150 6.75 -21.09 -5.78
C MET A 150 6.47 -21.98 -4.57
N ASN A 151 5.61 -22.98 -4.72
CA ASN A 151 5.29 -23.92 -3.63
C ASN A 151 6.51 -24.73 -3.20
N ALA A 152 7.33 -25.22 -4.15
CA ALA A 152 8.56 -25.92 -3.86
C ALA A 152 9.60 -25.03 -3.15
N LEU A 153 9.71 -23.77 -3.57
CA LEU A 153 10.64 -22.81 -2.96
C LEU A 153 10.21 -22.45 -1.53
N ARG A 154 8.93 -22.21 -1.29
CA ARG A 154 8.38 -21.91 0.04
C ARG A 154 8.59 -23.00 1.08
N ALA A 155 8.76 -24.25 0.66
CA ALA A 155 9.06 -25.37 1.56
C ALA A 155 10.49 -25.35 2.12
N ARG A 156 11.37 -24.49 1.59
CA ARG A 156 12.78 -24.41 2.01
C ARG A 156 13.01 -23.34 3.10
N PRO A 157 14.14 -23.38 3.81
CA PRO A 157 14.55 -22.31 4.72
C PRO A 157 14.56 -20.93 4.04
N ALA A 158 14.16 -19.87 4.75
CA ALA A 158 14.05 -18.53 4.19
C ALA A 158 15.36 -18.02 3.55
N ALA A 159 16.51 -18.33 4.15
CA ALA A 159 17.81 -17.96 3.61
C ALA A 159 18.07 -18.56 2.22
N GLU A 160 17.67 -19.82 1.99
CA GLU A 160 17.79 -20.50 0.69
C GLU A 160 16.81 -19.90 -0.33
N GLN A 161 15.58 -19.61 0.11
CA GLN A 161 14.58 -18.93 -0.73
C GLN A 161 15.13 -17.61 -1.26
N VAL A 162 15.67 -16.77 -0.38
CA VAL A 162 16.22 -15.45 -0.74
C VAL A 162 17.45 -15.58 -1.64
N ALA A 163 18.35 -16.53 -1.39
CA ALA A 163 19.51 -16.77 -2.24
C ALA A 163 19.10 -17.14 -3.67
N GLU A 164 18.13 -18.03 -3.82
CA GLU A 164 17.61 -18.43 -5.14
C GLU A 164 16.87 -17.26 -5.83
N LEU A 165 16.02 -16.54 -5.10
CA LEU A 165 15.29 -15.37 -5.63
C LEU A 165 16.24 -14.25 -6.07
N ARG A 166 17.33 -14.00 -5.33
CA ARG A 166 18.35 -13.02 -5.75
C ARG A 166 19.00 -13.43 -7.09
N THR A 167 19.19 -14.71 -7.32
CA THR A 167 19.75 -15.21 -8.59
C THR A 167 18.74 -15.10 -9.73
N LEU A 168 17.50 -15.50 -9.50
CA LEU A 168 16.45 -15.56 -10.53
C LEU A 168 15.85 -14.19 -10.84
N ALA A 169 15.46 -13.45 -9.81
CA ALA A 169 14.73 -12.20 -9.94
C ALA A 169 15.62 -10.96 -9.82
N GLY A 170 16.72 -11.03 -9.06
CA GLY A 170 17.56 -9.88 -8.72
C GLY A 170 17.98 -9.03 -9.92
N PRO A 171 18.56 -9.57 -11.00
CA PRO A 171 18.97 -8.79 -12.18
C PRO A 171 17.80 -8.07 -12.86
N LYS A 172 16.63 -8.71 -12.91
CA LYS A 172 15.44 -8.12 -13.51
C LYS A 172 14.87 -7.02 -12.61
N VAL A 173 14.77 -7.27 -11.31
CA VAL A 173 14.34 -6.26 -10.32
C VAL A 173 15.22 -5.02 -10.40
N GLU A 174 16.57 -5.20 -10.43
CA GLU A 174 17.52 -4.10 -10.58
C GLU A 174 17.26 -3.27 -11.84
N SER A 175 17.02 -3.92 -12.97
CA SER A 175 16.77 -3.25 -14.26
C SER A 175 15.45 -2.49 -14.34
N LEU A 176 14.51 -2.79 -13.43
CA LEU A 176 13.17 -2.19 -13.37
C LEU A 176 13.05 -1.09 -12.32
N MET A 177 14.07 -0.93 -11.46
CA MET A 177 14.04 0.12 -10.44
C MET A 177 14.01 1.52 -11.03
N ALA A 178 13.36 2.43 -10.32
CA ALA A 178 13.30 3.84 -10.70
C ALA A 178 14.69 4.48 -10.68
N ASP A 179 15.03 5.23 -11.72
CA ASP A 179 16.24 6.06 -11.75
C ASP A 179 15.98 7.38 -11.02
N PRO A 180 16.85 7.83 -10.09
CA PRO A 180 16.62 9.04 -9.31
C PRO A 180 16.52 10.32 -10.14
N LYS A 181 17.26 10.43 -11.25
CA LYS A 181 17.20 11.61 -12.14
C LYS A 181 15.90 11.62 -12.93
N GLN A 182 15.46 10.44 -13.40
CA GLN A 182 14.15 10.31 -14.02
C GLN A 182 13.03 10.61 -13.02
N ALA A 183 13.16 10.19 -11.76
CA ALA A 183 12.18 10.46 -10.71
C ALA A 183 12.02 11.95 -10.44
N SER A 184 13.11 12.72 -10.36
CA SER A 184 13.08 14.18 -10.22
C SER A 184 12.34 14.85 -11.39
N SER A 185 12.73 14.52 -12.63
CA SER A 185 12.06 15.04 -13.82
C SER A 185 10.60 14.62 -13.93
N PHE A 186 10.28 13.39 -13.53
CA PHE A 186 8.91 12.86 -13.51
C PHE A 186 8.02 13.67 -12.58
N VAL A 187 8.45 13.87 -11.32
CA VAL A 187 7.70 14.67 -10.33
C VAL A 187 7.50 16.11 -10.80
N GLU A 188 8.56 16.76 -11.29
CA GLU A 188 8.50 18.14 -11.80
C GLU A 188 7.51 18.29 -12.96
N ARG A 189 7.52 17.35 -13.91
CA ARG A 189 6.69 17.41 -15.11
C ARG A 189 5.25 16.97 -14.92
N THR A 190 4.99 16.12 -13.93
CA THR A 190 3.64 15.58 -13.65
C THR A 190 2.90 16.38 -12.61
N GLY A 191 3.60 17.00 -11.66
CA GLY A 191 3.02 17.71 -10.53
C GLY A 191 2.31 16.79 -9.53
N ILE A 192 2.63 15.51 -9.47
CA ILE A 192 2.04 14.54 -8.52
C ILE A 192 2.39 14.86 -7.07
N ASP A 193 1.56 14.41 -6.13
CA ASP A 193 1.69 14.67 -4.69
C ASP A 193 2.48 13.59 -3.95
N SER A 194 2.59 12.38 -4.51
CA SER A 194 3.38 11.28 -3.96
C SER A 194 3.87 10.36 -5.08
N LEU A 195 5.01 9.72 -4.87
CA LEU A 195 5.66 8.88 -5.87
C LEU A 195 5.77 7.42 -5.39
N ALA A 196 5.08 6.53 -6.10
CA ALA A 196 5.31 5.08 -6.02
C ALA A 196 6.52 4.74 -6.89
N ALA A 197 7.69 4.65 -6.26
CA ALA A 197 8.91 4.33 -6.96
C ALA A 197 9.24 2.83 -6.82
N ALA A 198 9.69 2.20 -7.91
CA ALA A 198 10.22 0.84 -7.85
C ALA A 198 11.57 0.86 -7.09
N MET A 199 11.56 0.40 -5.85
CA MET A 199 12.69 0.43 -4.91
C MET A 199 13.16 -0.98 -4.52
N GLY A 200 12.96 -1.96 -5.41
CA GLY A 200 13.42 -3.33 -5.24
C GLY A 200 12.38 -4.31 -4.69
N SER A 201 11.16 -3.90 -4.42
CA SER A 201 10.07 -4.79 -4.01
C SER A 201 9.56 -5.67 -5.17
N ILE A 202 8.85 -6.75 -4.82
CA ILE A 202 8.20 -7.68 -5.75
C ILE A 202 6.76 -7.90 -5.26
N HIS A 203 5.77 -7.75 -6.14
CA HIS A 203 4.39 -8.07 -5.81
C HIS A 203 4.17 -9.58 -5.62
N GLY A 204 3.20 -9.95 -4.79
CA GLY A 204 2.83 -11.36 -4.58
C GLY A 204 3.81 -12.17 -3.74
N MET A 205 4.86 -11.56 -3.18
CA MET A 205 5.80 -12.22 -2.27
C MET A 205 5.12 -12.70 -0.98
N TRP A 206 5.75 -13.67 -0.33
CA TRP A 206 5.27 -14.34 0.88
C TRP A 206 6.30 -14.29 2.02
N ASP A 207 5.85 -14.64 3.21
CA ASP A 207 6.66 -14.98 4.39
C ASP A 207 7.63 -13.90 4.89
N ASP A 208 7.48 -12.66 4.43
CA ASP A 208 8.28 -11.50 4.86
C ASP A 208 9.79 -11.80 4.80
N ILE A 209 10.29 -12.17 3.61
CA ILE A 209 11.69 -12.61 3.41
C ILE A 209 12.50 -11.72 2.49
N TRP A 210 11.85 -10.87 1.65
CA TRP A 210 12.53 -10.10 0.62
C TRP A 210 12.97 -8.71 1.14
N PRO A 211 14.22 -8.27 0.90
CA PRO A 211 14.69 -6.95 1.30
C PRO A 211 14.31 -5.87 0.30
N LEU A 212 14.30 -4.60 0.74
CA LEU A 212 14.22 -3.41 -0.11
C LEU A 212 15.63 -2.84 -0.37
N ARG A 213 15.72 -1.92 -1.34
CA ARG A 213 16.98 -1.25 -1.71
C ARG A 213 17.11 0.11 -1.01
N ARG A 214 17.93 0.13 0.04
CA ARG A 214 18.29 1.32 0.83
C ARG A 214 18.80 2.45 -0.06
N ASP A 215 19.78 2.15 -0.88
CA ASP A 215 20.44 3.11 -1.77
C ASP A 215 19.47 3.79 -2.74
N ARG A 216 18.47 3.06 -3.23
CA ARG A 216 17.42 3.61 -4.11
C ARG A 216 16.45 4.50 -3.37
N ILE A 217 16.00 4.09 -2.18
CA ILE A 217 15.11 4.89 -1.34
C ILE A 217 15.75 6.24 -1.03
N GLU A 218 17.00 6.24 -0.54
CA GLU A 218 17.74 7.46 -0.20
C GLU A 218 17.92 8.37 -1.43
N ALA A 219 18.38 7.82 -2.55
CA ALA A 219 18.63 8.60 -3.76
C ALA A 219 17.36 9.21 -4.36
N ILE A 220 16.22 8.48 -4.36
CA ILE A 220 14.96 8.97 -4.90
C ILE A 220 14.34 10.01 -3.96
N ARG A 221 14.36 9.78 -2.63
CA ARG A 221 13.92 10.76 -1.64
C ARG A 221 14.64 12.11 -1.83
N ASP A 222 15.96 12.06 -1.91
CA ASP A 222 16.79 13.26 -2.00
C ASP A 222 16.62 13.99 -3.34
N ALA A 223 16.28 13.25 -4.41
CA ALA A 223 16.07 13.82 -5.75
C ALA A 223 14.67 14.43 -5.92
N THR A 224 13.64 13.94 -5.23
CA THR A 224 12.25 14.29 -5.52
C THR A 224 11.60 15.19 -4.48
N GLY A 225 11.91 15.00 -3.20
CA GLY A 225 11.32 15.75 -2.09
C GLY A 225 9.84 15.48 -1.81
N VAL A 226 9.12 14.71 -2.65
CA VAL A 226 7.73 14.31 -2.42
C VAL A 226 7.65 13.06 -1.54
N PRO A 227 6.53 12.81 -0.83
CA PRO A 227 6.30 11.58 -0.10
C PRO A 227 6.51 10.33 -0.96
N LEU A 228 7.37 9.41 -0.51
CA LEU A 228 7.61 8.14 -1.19
C LEU A 228 6.61 7.07 -0.75
N VAL A 229 6.19 6.25 -1.70
CA VAL A 229 5.26 5.16 -1.50
C VAL A 229 5.94 3.82 -1.83
N CYS A 230 5.80 2.85 -0.92
CA CYS A 230 6.29 1.48 -1.13
C CYS A 230 5.13 0.57 -1.52
N HIS A 231 5.14 0.10 -2.76
CA HIS A 231 4.29 -0.99 -3.25
C HIS A 231 5.00 -2.34 -3.11
N GLY A 232 4.23 -3.44 -3.23
CA GLY A 232 4.80 -4.79 -3.14
C GLY A 232 5.41 -5.12 -1.78
N SER A 233 4.91 -4.52 -0.70
CA SER A 233 5.48 -4.67 0.64
C SER A 233 5.05 -5.95 1.37
N SER A 234 4.00 -6.63 0.90
CA SER A 234 3.66 -7.97 1.40
C SER A 234 4.82 -8.94 1.07
N GLY A 235 5.39 -9.57 2.10
CA GLY A 235 6.56 -10.43 1.93
C GLY A 235 7.91 -9.72 2.03
N VAL A 236 7.94 -8.41 2.25
CA VAL A 236 9.18 -7.67 2.59
C VAL A 236 9.56 -7.95 4.04
N LEU A 237 10.87 -8.20 4.28
CA LEU A 237 11.43 -8.32 5.63
C LEU A 237 11.03 -7.12 6.49
N ARG A 238 10.37 -7.39 7.62
CA ARG A 238 9.82 -6.32 8.48
C ARG A 238 10.87 -5.61 9.27
N THR A 239 11.71 -6.38 10.00
CA THR A 239 12.75 -5.86 10.90
C THR A 239 14.07 -6.62 10.72
N ARG A 240 15.17 -6.08 11.25
CA ARG A 240 16.45 -6.82 11.29
C ARG A 240 16.38 -8.06 12.16
N ALA A 241 15.63 -7.99 13.26
CA ALA A 241 15.43 -9.16 14.12
C ALA A 241 14.71 -10.30 13.36
N ASP A 242 13.72 -9.97 12.50
CA ASP A 242 13.08 -10.98 11.65
C ASP A 242 14.07 -11.56 10.63
N ALA A 243 14.94 -10.73 10.04
CA ALA A 243 15.96 -11.20 9.12
C ALA A 243 16.92 -12.20 9.80
N GLU A 244 17.40 -11.86 10.98
CA GLU A 244 18.27 -12.72 11.81
C GLU A 244 17.57 -14.02 12.18
N ALA A 245 16.32 -13.97 12.66
CA ALA A 245 15.53 -15.14 13.04
C ALA A 245 15.29 -16.08 11.85
N LYS A 246 15.21 -15.55 10.62
CA LYS A 246 15.04 -16.29 9.38
C LYS A 246 16.37 -16.69 8.72
N GLY A 247 17.50 -16.29 9.29
CA GLY A 247 18.84 -16.53 8.72
C GLY A 247 19.11 -15.77 7.42
N VAL A 248 18.34 -14.70 7.14
CA VAL A 248 18.49 -13.89 5.93
C VAL A 248 19.51 -12.78 6.17
N ALA A 249 20.67 -12.91 5.52
CA ALA A 249 21.69 -11.86 5.55
C ALA A 249 21.33 -10.71 4.60
N LEU A 250 21.24 -9.47 5.14
CA LEU A 250 21.07 -8.25 4.35
C LEU A 250 22.42 -7.81 3.74
N GLN A 251 22.38 -7.40 2.49
CA GLN A 251 23.50 -6.75 1.82
C GLN A 251 23.64 -5.28 2.30
N PRO A 252 24.80 -4.63 2.14
CA PRO A 252 25.03 -3.26 2.60
C PRO A 252 24.03 -2.23 2.02
N ASN A 253 23.55 -2.46 0.81
CA ASN A 253 22.59 -1.62 0.10
C ASN A 253 21.12 -2.07 0.27
N GLU A 254 20.87 -3.03 1.15
CA GLU A 254 19.53 -3.54 1.46
C GLU A 254 19.02 -3.01 2.81
N CYS A 255 17.72 -2.98 2.96
CA CYS A 255 17.05 -2.62 4.21
C CYS A 255 15.73 -3.37 4.40
N THR A 256 15.26 -3.35 5.63
CA THR A 256 13.95 -3.85 6.02
C THR A 256 12.86 -2.80 5.80
N LEU A 257 11.60 -3.20 5.95
CA LEU A 257 10.46 -2.30 5.83
C LEU A 257 10.45 -1.21 6.92
N GLU A 258 10.80 -1.58 8.15
CA GLU A 258 10.96 -0.61 9.25
C GLU A 258 12.05 0.43 8.94
N GLU A 259 13.16 0.00 8.38
CA GLU A 259 14.24 0.90 7.99
C GLU A 259 13.84 1.77 6.79
N ALA A 260 13.11 1.24 5.82
CA ALA A 260 12.59 2.01 4.68
C ALA A 260 11.70 3.18 5.13
N VAL A 261 10.85 2.98 6.15
CA VAL A 261 10.08 4.07 6.77
C VAL A 261 11.01 5.12 7.37
N LYS A 262 12.03 4.71 8.13
CA LYS A 262 13.03 5.63 8.72
C LYS A 262 13.85 6.38 7.66
N LEU A 263 13.97 5.82 6.45
CA LEU A 263 14.64 6.42 5.30
C LEU A 263 13.76 7.38 4.50
N GLY A 264 12.47 7.48 4.79
CA GLY A 264 11.58 8.46 4.18
C GLY A 264 10.43 7.88 3.34
N VAL A 265 10.16 6.58 3.43
CA VAL A 265 8.90 6.02 2.90
C VAL A 265 7.75 6.48 3.79
N CYS A 266 6.73 7.13 3.20
CA CYS A 266 5.63 7.77 3.91
C CYS A 266 4.29 7.03 3.76
N LYS A 267 4.16 6.15 2.77
CA LYS A 267 3.00 5.27 2.56
C LYS A 267 3.49 3.86 2.25
N VAL A 268 2.84 2.86 2.82
CA VAL A 268 3.17 1.45 2.57
C VAL A 268 1.91 0.68 2.21
N ASN A 269 1.89 0.11 1.01
CA ASN A 269 0.76 -0.66 0.49
C ASN A 269 0.84 -2.12 0.93
N VAL A 270 -0.20 -2.62 1.60
CA VAL A 270 -0.29 -4.00 2.09
C VAL A 270 -1.59 -4.64 1.58
N ALA A 271 -1.48 -5.52 0.61
CA ALA A 271 -2.62 -6.21 -0.01
C ALA A 271 -2.67 -7.70 0.32
N THR A 272 -1.74 -8.47 -0.23
CA THR A 272 -1.71 -9.94 -0.12
C THR A 272 -1.71 -10.42 1.32
N ALA A 273 -0.94 -9.77 2.20
CA ALA A 273 -0.86 -10.16 3.60
C ALA A 273 -2.20 -10.04 4.35
N VAL A 274 -2.98 -8.98 4.06
CA VAL A 274 -4.33 -8.79 4.65
C VAL A 274 -5.28 -9.89 4.17
N SER A 275 -5.30 -10.16 2.86
CA SER A 275 -6.13 -11.23 2.28
C SER A 275 -5.78 -12.60 2.83
N MET A 276 -4.48 -12.91 2.95
CA MET A 276 -4.01 -14.19 3.50
C MET A 276 -4.37 -14.36 4.98
N ALA A 277 -4.28 -13.30 5.78
CA ALA A 277 -4.71 -13.33 7.18
C ALA A 277 -6.22 -13.59 7.30
N PHE A 278 -7.03 -12.92 6.48
CA PHE A 278 -8.47 -13.14 6.41
C PHE A 278 -8.81 -14.59 6.07
N LEU A 279 -8.25 -15.10 4.96
CA LEU A 279 -8.50 -16.46 4.48
C LEU A 279 -8.06 -17.51 5.51
N ARG A 280 -6.91 -17.32 6.17
CA ARG A 280 -6.43 -18.21 7.21
C ARG A 280 -7.40 -18.27 8.38
N GLY A 281 -7.86 -17.12 8.89
CA GLY A 281 -8.82 -17.09 10.00
C GLY A 281 -10.16 -17.74 9.64
N CYS A 282 -10.64 -17.56 8.41
CA CYS A 282 -11.83 -18.24 7.91
C CYS A 282 -11.63 -19.76 7.77
N HIS A 283 -10.48 -20.18 7.24
CA HIS A 283 -10.13 -21.60 7.09
C HIS A 283 -10.07 -22.32 8.42
N GLU A 284 -9.37 -21.75 9.40
CA GLU A 284 -9.28 -22.31 10.76
C GLU A 284 -10.66 -22.42 11.42
N ALA A 285 -11.50 -21.39 11.26
CA ALA A 285 -12.86 -21.40 11.80
C ALA A 285 -13.74 -22.47 11.13
N PHE A 286 -13.64 -22.63 9.83
CA PHE A 286 -14.38 -23.64 9.08
C PHE A 286 -13.87 -25.07 9.42
N ALA A 287 -12.57 -25.27 9.51
CA ALA A 287 -11.98 -26.55 9.92
C ALA A 287 -12.42 -26.97 11.33
N ALA A 288 -12.49 -26.01 12.28
CA ALA A 288 -12.97 -26.25 13.63
C ALA A 288 -14.49 -26.51 13.72
N ARG A 289 -15.27 -26.05 12.74
CA ARG A 289 -16.76 -26.11 12.73
C ARG A 289 -17.30 -26.44 11.35
N PRO A 290 -17.01 -27.62 10.77
CA PRO A 290 -17.36 -27.94 9.39
C PRO A 290 -18.86 -27.99 9.11
N MET A 291 -19.70 -28.09 10.15
CA MET A 291 -21.17 -28.11 10.05
C MET A 291 -21.81 -26.76 10.42
N GLU A 292 -21.02 -25.69 10.62
CA GLU A 292 -21.57 -24.37 10.92
C GLU A 292 -22.38 -23.81 9.72
N LYS A 293 -23.53 -23.27 10.02
CA LYS A 293 -24.45 -22.71 9.03
C LYS A 293 -24.51 -21.17 9.06
N ASP A 294 -24.00 -20.57 10.12
CA ASP A 294 -23.97 -19.14 10.28
C ASP A 294 -22.66 -18.59 9.67
N LEU A 295 -22.79 -17.94 8.50
CA LEU A 295 -21.69 -17.33 7.78
C LEU A 295 -20.82 -16.39 8.67
N ARG A 296 -21.48 -15.63 9.57
CA ARG A 296 -20.80 -14.69 10.48
C ARG A 296 -19.77 -15.39 11.37
N LYS A 297 -20.05 -16.62 11.83
CA LYS A 297 -19.13 -17.38 12.67
C LYS A 297 -17.90 -17.90 11.93
N ILE A 298 -17.92 -17.89 10.60
CA ILE A 298 -16.78 -18.22 9.74
C ILE A 298 -16.00 -16.96 9.37
N LEU A 299 -16.67 -15.86 9.02
CA LEU A 299 -16.03 -14.63 8.54
C LEU A 299 -15.44 -13.78 9.68
N LEU A 300 -16.07 -13.72 10.86
CA LEU A 300 -15.56 -12.94 12.00
C LEU A 300 -14.15 -13.35 12.46
N PRO A 301 -13.73 -14.62 12.51
CA PRO A 301 -12.35 -15.00 12.76
C PRO A 301 -11.38 -14.46 11.70
N GLY A 302 -11.79 -14.44 10.42
CA GLY A 302 -11.02 -13.80 9.35
C GLY A 302 -10.83 -12.30 9.57
N LEU A 303 -11.91 -11.57 9.91
CA LEU A 303 -11.85 -10.16 10.29
C LEU A 303 -10.86 -9.93 11.43
N LYS A 304 -10.94 -10.71 12.51
CA LYS A 304 -10.05 -10.59 13.66
C LYS A 304 -8.59 -10.82 13.28
N ALA A 305 -8.31 -11.85 12.47
CA ALA A 305 -6.95 -12.13 12.02
C ALA A 305 -6.38 -11.00 11.16
N SER A 306 -7.18 -10.43 10.25
CA SER A 306 -6.79 -9.27 9.46
C SER A 306 -6.56 -8.04 10.34
N LYS A 307 -7.43 -7.78 11.33
CA LYS A 307 -7.29 -6.66 12.26
C LYS A 307 -5.96 -6.72 13.02
N GLU A 308 -5.61 -7.85 13.60
CA GLU A 308 -4.35 -8.02 14.32
C GLU A 308 -3.13 -7.84 13.40
N LEU A 309 -3.20 -8.35 12.17
CA LEU A 309 -2.15 -8.12 11.18
C LEU A 309 -1.98 -6.62 10.88
N VAL A 310 -3.07 -5.91 10.61
CA VAL A 310 -3.07 -4.46 10.31
C VAL A 310 -2.52 -3.67 11.50
N ARG A 311 -2.90 -3.99 12.74
CA ARG A 311 -2.32 -3.38 13.94
C ARG A 311 -0.81 -3.56 14.01
N GLY A 312 -0.33 -4.76 13.69
CA GLY A 312 1.11 -5.05 13.62
C GLY A 312 1.84 -4.17 12.61
N TYR A 313 1.26 -3.95 11.44
CA TYR A 313 1.82 -3.05 10.42
C TYR A 313 1.77 -1.57 10.85
N ILE A 314 0.66 -1.09 11.42
CA ILE A 314 0.55 0.28 11.92
C ILE A 314 1.65 0.59 12.95
N ARG A 315 1.92 -0.35 13.87
CA ARG A 315 3.02 -0.24 14.84
C ARG A 315 4.39 -0.24 14.17
N LEU A 316 4.61 -1.15 13.23
CA LEU A 316 5.85 -1.26 12.47
C LEU A 316 6.17 0.04 11.71
N PHE A 317 5.15 0.70 11.17
CA PHE A 317 5.28 1.95 10.44
C PHE A 317 5.44 3.19 11.35
N GLY A 318 5.36 3.01 12.66
CA GLY A 318 5.43 4.10 13.64
C GLY A 318 4.22 5.03 13.63
N ALA A 319 3.08 4.56 13.08
CA ALA A 319 1.86 5.35 12.96
C ALA A 319 0.98 5.33 14.22
N SER A 320 1.21 4.40 15.16
CA SER A 320 0.44 4.33 16.41
C SER A 320 0.54 5.63 17.21
N GLY A 321 -0.61 6.15 17.67
CA GLY A 321 -0.69 7.37 18.46
C GLY A 321 -0.42 8.65 17.68
N LYS A 322 -0.37 8.61 16.34
CA LYS A 322 -0.15 9.81 15.52
C LYS A 322 -1.38 10.70 15.40
N VAL A 323 -2.58 10.19 15.67
CA VAL A 323 -3.81 10.96 15.81
C VAL A 323 -4.00 11.33 17.26
N GLY A 324 -3.79 12.61 17.61
CA GLY A 324 -3.99 13.15 18.96
C GLY A 324 -5.46 13.45 19.25
N ALA A 325 -5.83 13.53 20.53
CA ALA A 325 -7.17 13.95 20.97
C ALA A 325 -7.56 15.40 20.55
N GLY A 326 -6.58 16.17 20.00
CA GLY A 326 -6.78 17.54 19.51
C GLY A 326 -6.61 17.70 17.99
N ASP A 327 -6.25 16.65 17.26
CA ASP A 327 -5.99 16.69 15.80
C ASP A 327 -7.28 16.63 14.94
N ALA A 328 -8.42 16.99 15.52
CA ALA A 328 -9.63 17.33 14.76
C ALA A 328 -9.38 18.39 13.65
N ARG A 329 -8.17 18.96 13.58
CA ARG A 329 -7.77 19.95 12.57
C ARG A 329 -7.40 19.32 11.21
N ILE A 330 -6.97 18.07 11.16
CA ILE A 330 -6.73 17.36 9.89
C ILE A 330 -8.06 16.99 9.22
N ALA A 331 -9.14 16.91 10.01
CA ALA A 331 -10.48 16.56 9.55
C ALA A 331 -11.27 17.71 8.91
N ALA A 332 -10.77 18.93 8.97
CA ALA A 332 -11.53 20.12 8.59
C ALA A 332 -10.87 20.97 7.50
N SER A 333 -9.97 20.43 6.67
CA SER A 333 -9.74 21.07 5.37
C SER A 333 -11.00 20.83 4.53
N GLU A 334 -11.88 21.80 4.60
CA GLU A 334 -13.17 21.85 3.92
C GLU A 334 -13.00 21.45 2.46
N ILE A 335 -13.50 20.27 2.10
CA ILE A 335 -13.95 20.05 0.75
C ILE A 335 -15.17 20.97 0.60
N LYS A 336 -14.95 22.22 0.25
CA LYS A 336 -16.02 23.10 -0.21
C LYS A 336 -16.49 22.51 -1.53
N HIS A 337 -17.57 21.78 -1.46
CA HIS A 337 -18.38 21.55 -2.64
C HIS A 337 -18.77 22.93 -3.14
N ALA A 338 -18.25 23.33 -4.30
CA ALA A 338 -18.74 24.48 -5.02
C ALA A 338 -20.23 24.23 -5.30
N GLU A 339 -21.10 25.05 -4.70
CA GLU A 339 -22.49 25.22 -5.12
C GLU A 339 -22.56 25.76 -6.55
#